data_55697f339cbc33b01a31243972cbe7dc
#
_entry.id   55697f339cbc33b01a31243972cbe7dc
#
_cell.length_a   1.000
_cell.length_b   1.000
_cell.length_c   1.000
_cell.angle_alpha   90.00
_cell.angle_beta   90.00
_cell.angle_gamma   90.00
#
_symmetry.space_group_name_H-M   'P 1'
#
loop_
_entity.id
_entity.type
_entity.pdbx_description
1 polymer ?
#
loop_
_entity_poly.entity_id
_entity_poly.type
_entity_poly.pdbx_seq_one_letter_code
_entity_poly.pdbx_strand_id
1 'polypeptide(L)'
;MSIFKEKGTLKKIGERLTDILINNPKIDEDLMDDIEEALVISDINLSTAEKIMEMLRKEIKDKYIKDADSVKKALTEIITGLIDKKERQKLSEDYPLVILVVGVNGGGKTTSIAKLAKMLKDEGKSVILAAADTYRAAAIEQLVHWGEKINVRVIKHKEGTDPSAVIYDAIQSGKASNIDVIICDTAGRLQNKTNLMNELDKMNRVISREYPEAARETLLVIDATIGKNAINQAEKFNEVSSLTGIIITKLDGTARGGIAITIADEYDIPIKFAGVGEGMDDLIEFIPREFAGGIFDE
;
A
#
# COMPACT_ATOMS: atom_id res chain seq x y z
N MET A 1 -15.08 4.74 -14.86
CA MET A 1 -13.87 4.41 -15.64
C MET A 1 -12.78 4.23 -14.60
N SER A 2 -12.04 3.13 -14.54
CA SER A 2 -11.08 2.87 -13.46
C SER A 2 -9.90 3.85 -13.54
N ILE A 3 -9.53 4.48 -12.42
CA ILE A 3 -8.38 5.40 -12.32
C ILE A 3 -7.07 4.67 -12.67
N PHE A 4 -6.99 3.37 -12.40
CA PHE A 4 -5.86 2.53 -12.78
C PHE A 4 -5.71 2.40 -14.31
N LYS A 5 -6.82 2.47 -15.06
CA LYS A 5 -6.83 2.47 -16.52
C LYS A 5 -6.30 3.77 -17.11
N GLU A 6 -6.78 4.92 -16.63
CA GLU A 6 -6.38 6.24 -17.15
C GLU A 6 -4.88 6.50 -17.01
N LYS A 7 -4.24 5.93 -15.99
CA LYS A 7 -2.82 6.10 -15.69
C LYS A 7 -1.91 5.02 -16.29
N GLY A 8 -2.45 4.04 -17.05
CA GLY A 8 -1.67 2.99 -17.73
C GLY A 8 -0.96 2.01 -16.81
N THR A 9 -1.33 1.97 -15.55
CA THR A 9 -0.63 1.34 -14.42
C THR A 9 -0.48 -0.18 -14.55
N LEU A 10 -1.42 -0.87 -15.18
CA LEU A 10 -1.45 -2.34 -15.28
C LEU A 10 -1.46 -2.84 -16.73
N LYS A 11 -1.34 -1.93 -17.68
CA LYS A 11 -1.53 -2.17 -19.12
C LYS A 11 -0.71 -3.35 -19.68
N LYS A 12 0.56 -3.48 -19.27
CA LYS A 12 1.45 -4.54 -19.80
C LYS A 12 1.10 -5.95 -19.32
N ILE A 13 0.54 -6.08 -18.10
CA ILE A 13 0.06 -7.39 -17.60
C ILE A 13 -1.18 -7.78 -18.40
N GLY A 14 -2.09 -6.84 -18.53
CA GLY A 14 -3.36 -7.05 -19.23
C GLY A 14 -3.21 -7.31 -20.73
N GLU A 15 -2.39 -6.55 -21.42
CA GLU A 15 -2.07 -6.79 -22.85
C GLU A 15 -1.57 -8.22 -23.06
N ARG A 16 -0.63 -8.67 -22.24
CA ARG A 16 -0.09 -10.03 -22.36
C ARG A 16 -1.14 -11.11 -22.11
N LEU A 17 -1.91 -11.01 -21.04
CA LEU A 17 -2.98 -11.98 -20.74
C LEU A 17 -4.09 -11.94 -21.80
N THR A 18 -4.44 -10.76 -22.30
CA THR A 18 -5.41 -10.59 -23.36
C THR A 18 -4.91 -11.20 -24.66
N ASP A 19 -3.64 -10.98 -25.04
CA ASP A 19 -3.02 -11.57 -26.22
C ASP A 19 -3.02 -13.11 -26.15
N ILE A 20 -2.68 -13.66 -24.97
CA ILE A 20 -2.73 -15.11 -24.72
C ILE A 20 -4.15 -15.65 -24.94
N LEU A 21 -5.15 -15.00 -24.37
CA LEU A 21 -6.55 -15.42 -24.47
C LEU A 21 -7.10 -15.27 -25.90
N ILE A 22 -6.72 -14.24 -26.65
CA ILE A 22 -7.15 -14.05 -28.06
C ILE A 22 -6.49 -15.09 -28.98
N ASN A 23 -5.21 -15.38 -28.76
CA ASN A 23 -4.45 -16.29 -29.63
C ASN A 23 -4.75 -17.77 -29.37
N ASN A 24 -5.30 -18.11 -28.20
CA ASN A 24 -5.65 -19.48 -27.81
C ASN A 24 -7.18 -19.67 -27.73
N PRO A 25 -7.86 -20.02 -28.84
CA PRO A 25 -9.32 -20.15 -28.86
C PRO A 25 -9.84 -21.38 -28.09
N LYS A 26 -8.95 -22.27 -27.67
CA LYS A 26 -9.28 -23.47 -26.87
C LYS A 26 -8.82 -23.27 -25.45
N ILE A 27 -9.68 -23.67 -24.50
CA ILE A 27 -9.35 -23.69 -23.07
C ILE A 27 -8.77 -25.08 -22.79
N ASP A 28 -7.47 -25.23 -22.96
CA ASP A 28 -6.69 -26.44 -22.74
C ASP A 28 -5.51 -26.19 -21.78
N GLU A 29 -4.70 -27.20 -21.51
CA GLU A 29 -3.56 -27.06 -20.59
C GLU A 29 -2.49 -26.11 -21.13
N ASP A 30 -2.31 -26.02 -22.46
CA ASP A 30 -1.34 -25.09 -23.05
C ASP A 30 -1.73 -23.63 -22.73
N LEU A 31 -3.02 -23.28 -22.82
CA LEU A 31 -3.52 -21.96 -22.38
C LEU A 31 -3.31 -21.74 -20.88
N MET A 32 -3.52 -22.77 -20.04
CA MET A 32 -3.31 -22.65 -18.60
C MET A 32 -1.85 -22.38 -18.26
N ASP A 33 -0.92 -23.05 -18.92
CA ASP A 33 0.51 -22.85 -18.73
C ASP A 33 0.96 -21.45 -19.19
N ASP A 34 0.45 -20.97 -20.32
CA ASP A 34 0.71 -19.61 -20.81
C ASP A 34 0.22 -18.53 -19.82
N ILE A 35 -0.97 -18.72 -19.23
CA ILE A 35 -1.52 -17.80 -18.21
C ILE A 35 -0.63 -17.80 -16.96
N GLU A 36 -0.24 -18.98 -16.47
CA GLU A 36 0.63 -19.12 -15.30
C GLU A 36 1.98 -18.43 -15.52
N GLU A 37 2.61 -18.64 -16.67
CA GLU A 37 3.84 -17.95 -17.03
C GLU A 37 3.66 -16.42 -17.04
N ALA A 38 2.55 -15.92 -17.60
CA ALA A 38 2.26 -14.49 -17.63
C ALA A 38 2.09 -13.89 -16.23
N LEU A 39 1.43 -14.60 -15.31
CA LEU A 39 1.29 -14.19 -13.92
C LEU A 39 2.67 -14.07 -13.23
N VAL A 40 3.52 -15.08 -13.38
CA VAL A 40 4.87 -15.10 -12.77
C VAL A 40 5.77 -14.00 -13.34
N ILE A 41 5.73 -13.76 -14.67
CA ILE A 41 6.49 -12.66 -15.30
C ILE A 41 6.00 -11.28 -14.83
N SER A 42 4.77 -11.19 -14.38
CA SER A 42 4.18 -9.97 -13.82
C SER A 42 4.53 -9.74 -12.34
N ASP A 43 5.57 -10.40 -11.84
CA ASP A 43 6.06 -10.35 -10.45
C ASP A 43 5.05 -10.91 -9.40
N ILE A 44 4.12 -11.78 -9.81
CA ILE A 44 3.35 -12.61 -8.87
C ILE A 44 4.25 -13.78 -8.44
N ASN A 45 4.33 -14.07 -7.14
CA ASN A 45 5.08 -15.23 -6.67
C ASN A 45 4.47 -16.52 -7.19
N LEU A 46 5.32 -17.55 -7.37
CA LEU A 46 4.88 -18.84 -7.89
C LEU A 46 3.75 -19.45 -7.05
N SER A 47 3.85 -19.41 -5.72
CA SER A 47 2.81 -19.90 -4.80
C SER A 47 1.44 -19.24 -5.01
N THR A 48 1.42 -17.93 -5.20
CA THR A 48 0.18 -17.19 -5.47
C THR A 48 -0.31 -17.44 -6.89
N ALA A 49 0.58 -17.57 -7.88
CA ALA A 49 0.22 -17.92 -9.25
C ALA A 49 -0.41 -19.33 -9.32
N GLU A 50 0.21 -20.34 -8.72
CA GLU A 50 -0.33 -21.70 -8.61
C GLU A 50 -1.73 -21.72 -7.96
N LYS A 51 -1.91 -20.96 -6.88
CA LYS A 51 -3.21 -20.82 -6.21
C LYS A 51 -4.26 -20.18 -7.13
N ILE A 52 -3.91 -19.14 -7.88
CA ILE A 52 -4.80 -18.52 -8.87
C ILE A 52 -5.19 -19.55 -9.94
N MET A 53 -4.22 -20.32 -10.45
CA MET A 53 -4.45 -21.32 -11.48
C MET A 53 -5.31 -22.50 -10.99
N GLU A 54 -5.11 -22.95 -9.74
CA GLU A 54 -5.98 -23.97 -9.14
C GLU A 54 -7.44 -23.47 -9.04
N MET A 55 -7.63 -22.26 -8.56
CA MET A 55 -8.96 -21.63 -8.48
C MET A 55 -9.58 -21.47 -9.87
N LEU A 56 -8.79 -21.06 -10.88
CA LEU A 56 -9.27 -20.91 -12.25
C LEU A 56 -9.69 -22.23 -12.88
N ARG A 57 -8.86 -23.28 -12.75
CA ARG A 57 -9.21 -24.63 -13.25
C ARG A 57 -10.52 -25.15 -12.63
N LYS A 58 -10.69 -24.90 -11.32
CA LYS A 58 -11.93 -25.27 -10.62
C LYS A 58 -13.12 -24.48 -11.17
N GLU A 59 -12.99 -23.16 -11.33
CA GLU A 59 -14.05 -22.29 -11.82
C GLU A 59 -14.47 -22.66 -13.25
N ILE A 60 -13.49 -22.94 -14.13
CA ILE A 60 -13.73 -23.39 -15.51
C ILE A 60 -14.55 -24.68 -15.51
N LYS A 61 -14.21 -25.64 -14.65
CA LYS A 61 -14.90 -26.93 -14.55
C LYS A 61 -16.31 -26.78 -13.99
N ASP A 62 -16.46 -26.00 -12.88
CA ASP A 62 -17.72 -25.88 -12.16
C ASP A 62 -18.77 -25.08 -12.96
N LYS A 63 -18.32 -24.04 -13.67
CA LYS A 63 -19.19 -23.15 -14.48
C LYS A 63 -19.21 -23.50 -15.98
N TYR A 64 -18.51 -24.56 -16.40
CA TYR A 64 -18.44 -24.97 -17.83
C TYR A 64 -17.99 -23.82 -18.76
N ILE A 65 -16.97 -23.05 -18.35
CA ILE A 65 -16.44 -21.92 -19.12
C ILE A 65 -15.81 -22.44 -20.41
N LYS A 66 -16.17 -21.80 -21.56
CA LYS A 66 -15.74 -22.24 -22.91
C LYS A 66 -15.20 -21.12 -23.79
N ASP A 67 -15.16 -19.89 -23.30
CA ASP A 67 -14.71 -18.72 -24.04
C ASP A 67 -13.73 -17.86 -23.23
N ALA A 68 -12.91 -17.10 -23.95
CA ALA A 68 -11.86 -16.26 -23.41
C ALA A 68 -12.39 -15.16 -22.48
N ASP A 69 -13.54 -14.54 -22.81
CA ASP A 69 -14.13 -13.46 -22.01
C ASP A 69 -14.60 -13.98 -20.64
N SER A 70 -15.12 -15.21 -20.60
CA SER A 70 -15.50 -15.85 -19.34
C SER A 70 -14.29 -16.24 -18.49
N VAL A 71 -13.16 -16.66 -19.10
CA VAL A 71 -11.88 -16.88 -18.41
C VAL A 71 -11.36 -15.58 -17.83
N LYS A 72 -11.36 -14.49 -18.58
CA LYS A 72 -10.97 -13.14 -18.15
C LYS A 72 -11.77 -12.69 -16.92
N LYS A 73 -13.10 -12.86 -16.95
CA LYS A 73 -13.99 -12.54 -15.84
C LYS A 73 -13.68 -13.38 -14.60
N ALA A 74 -13.47 -14.70 -14.79
CA ALA A 74 -13.12 -15.59 -13.69
C ALA A 74 -11.80 -15.19 -13.04
N LEU A 75 -10.76 -14.89 -13.82
CA LEU A 75 -9.48 -14.38 -13.31
C LEU A 75 -9.64 -13.07 -12.52
N THR A 76 -10.43 -12.12 -13.05
CA THR A 76 -10.72 -10.86 -12.35
C THR A 76 -11.40 -11.11 -10.99
N GLU A 77 -12.38 -12.00 -10.93
CA GLU A 77 -13.08 -12.35 -9.69
C GLU A 77 -12.15 -13.04 -8.69
N ILE A 78 -11.31 -13.98 -9.16
CA ILE A 78 -10.33 -14.71 -8.34
C ILE A 78 -9.32 -13.73 -7.73
N ILE A 79 -8.70 -12.88 -8.56
CA ILE A 79 -7.73 -11.88 -8.10
C ILE A 79 -8.39 -10.91 -7.13
N THR A 80 -9.60 -10.41 -7.45
CA THR A 80 -10.36 -9.55 -6.53
C THR A 80 -10.56 -10.22 -5.17
N GLY A 81 -10.97 -11.50 -5.16
CA GLY A 81 -11.19 -12.24 -3.92
C GLY A 81 -9.92 -12.45 -3.09
N LEU A 82 -8.74 -12.56 -3.72
CA LEU A 82 -7.47 -12.69 -3.01
C LEU A 82 -7.02 -11.38 -2.34
N ILE A 83 -7.27 -10.23 -2.98
CA ILE A 83 -6.78 -8.93 -2.51
C ILE A 83 -7.81 -8.14 -1.70
N ASP A 84 -9.11 -8.47 -1.78
CA ASP A 84 -10.17 -7.82 -1.01
C ASP A 84 -10.17 -8.29 0.45
N LYS A 85 -9.75 -7.41 1.35
CA LYS A 85 -9.75 -7.64 2.80
C LYS A 85 -10.95 -7.00 3.50
N LYS A 86 -12.01 -6.69 2.73
CA LYS A 86 -13.29 -6.14 3.20
C LYS A 86 -13.12 -4.87 4.05
N GLU A 87 -13.67 -4.88 5.26
CA GLU A 87 -13.64 -3.70 6.14
C GLU A 87 -12.22 -3.24 6.48
N ARG A 88 -11.23 -4.15 6.53
CA ARG A 88 -9.82 -3.80 6.75
C ARG A 88 -9.18 -3.04 5.60
N GLN A 89 -9.84 -3.01 4.42
CA GLN A 89 -9.35 -2.30 3.22
C GLN A 89 -9.31 -0.79 3.42
N LYS A 90 -10.23 -0.25 4.20
CA LYS A 90 -10.31 1.19 4.44
C LYS A 90 -9.42 1.64 5.60
N LEU A 91 -9.08 2.93 5.58
CA LEU A 91 -8.50 3.57 6.75
C LEU A 91 -9.56 3.59 7.87
N SER A 92 -9.12 3.51 9.13
CA SER A 92 -10.03 3.64 10.27
C SER A 92 -10.73 5.00 10.25
N GLU A 93 -12.03 4.99 10.45
CA GLU A 93 -12.86 6.20 10.60
C GLU A 93 -13.10 6.54 12.09
N ASP A 94 -12.47 5.81 13.01
CA ASP A 94 -12.51 6.09 14.43
C ASP A 94 -11.50 7.20 14.76
N TYR A 95 -11.99 8.31 15.31
CA TYR A 95 -11.15 9.47 15.68
C TYR A 95 -11.17 9.68 17.18
N PRO A 96 -10.08 10.17 17.79
CA PRO A 96 -8.81 10.55 17.15
C PRO A 96 -8.04 9.34 16.61
N LEU A 97 -7.30 9.53 15.51
CA LEU A 97 -6.52 8.50 14.83
C LEU A 97 -5.02 8.85 14.80
N VAL A 98 -4.17 7.90 15.18
CA VAL A 98 -2.71 8.03 15.03
C VAL A 98 -2.22 7.04 13.97
N ILE A 99 -1.56 7.56 12.93
CA ILE A 99 -1.02 6.77 11.82
C ILE A 99 0.52 6.78 11.91
N LEU A 100 1.13 5.63 12.10
CA LEU A 100 2.56 5.43 11.91
C LEU A 100 2.82 5.03 10.46
N VAL A 101 3.66 5.79 9.75
CA VAL A 101 4.04 5.45 8.37
C VAL A 101 5.45 4.90 8.38
N VAL A 102 5.59 3.63 8.03
CA VAL A 102 6.85 2.88 8.01
C VAL A 102 7.25 2.50 6.57
N GLY A 103 8.49 2.09 6.36
CA GLY A 103 9.01 1.67 5.05
C GLY A 103 10.43 2.14 4.83
N VAL A 104 11.12 1.61 3.81
CA VAL A 104 12.52 1.95 3.52
C VAL A 104 12.70 3.39 3.03
N ASN A 105 13.92 3.89 3.15
CA ASN A 105 14.27 5.20 2.59
C ASN A 105 14.18 5.17 1.06
N GLY A 106 13.62 6.23 0.48
CA GLY A 106 13.42 6.34 -0.97
C GLY A 106 12.14 5.66 -1.49
N GLY A 107 11.39 4.92 -0.67
CA GLY A 107 10.14 4.26 -1.05
C GLY A 107 8.94 5.21 -1.21
N GLY A 108 9.10 6.51 -0.95
CA GLY A 108 8.01 7.50 -1.10
C GLY A 108 7.25 7.83 0.19
N LYS A 109 7.74 7.44 1.38
CA LYS A 109 7.05 7.70 2.67
C LYS A 109 6.62 9.16 2.85
N THR A 110 7.56 10.08 2.89
CA THR A 110 7.29 11.51 3.16
C THR A 110 6.31 12.11 2.14
N THR A 111 6.43 11.72 0.87
CA THR A 111 5.49 12.13 -0.19
C THR A 111 4.10 11.53 0.01
N SER A 112 4.02 10.25 0.35
CA SER A 112 2.74 9.57 0.64
C SER A 112 2.05 10.17 1.86
N ILE A 113 2.81 10.51 2.91
CA ILE A 113 2.31 11.21 4.10
C ILE A 113 1.68 12.55 3.72
N ALA A 114 2.36 13.35 2.89
CA ALA A 114 1.84 14.64 2.45
C ALA A 114 0.55 14.50 1.63
N LYS A 115 0.49 13.54 0.70
CA LYS A 115 -0.69 13.26 -0.10
C LYS A 115 -1.86 12.75 0.76
N LEU A 116 -1.60 11.83 1.69
CA LEU A 116 -2.60 11.32 2.64
C LEU A 116 -3.13 12.44 3.54
N ALA A 117 -2.24 13.29 4.05
CA ALA A 117 -2.64 14.43 4.86
C ALA A 117 -3.53 15.42 4.08
N LYS A 118 -3.19 15.68 2.80
CA LYS A 118 -4.02 16.50 1.93
C LYS A 118 -5.39 15.87 1.71
N MET A 119 -5.44 14.58 1.36
CA MET A 119 -6.68 13.85 1.13
C MET A 119 -7.61 13.92 2.36
N LEU A 120 -7.11 13.59 3.54
CA LEU A 120 -7.88 13.66 4.79
C LEU A 120 -8.35 15.09 5.10
N LYS A 121 -7.52 16.11 4.82
CA LYS A 121 -7.89 17.51 4.97
C LYS A 121 -9.00 17.92 4.00
N ASP A 122 -8.94 17.47 2.74
CA ASP A 122 -9.98 17.74 1.74
C ASP A 122 -11.31 17.07 2.11
N GLU A 123 -11.27 15.97 2.88
CA GLU A 123 -12.43 15.32 3.52
C GLU A 123 -12.92 16.03 4.78
N GLY A 124 -12.31 17.17 5.14
CA GLY A 124 -12.70 17.99 6.28
C GLY A 124 -12.09 17.58 7.62
N LYS A 125 -11.09 16.68 7.63
CA LYS A 125 -10.41 16.27 8.86
C LYS A 125 -9.31 17.27 9.23
N SER A 126 -9.16 17.51 10.53
CA SER A 126 -8.02 18.23 11.06
C SER A 126 -6.81 17.31 11.19
N VAL A 127 -5.64 17.71 10.66
CA VAL A 127 -4.44 16.87 10.57
C VAL A 127 -3.22 17.57 11.17
N ILE A 128 -2.37 16.83 11.89
CA ILE A 128 -1.02 17.21 12.30
C ILE A 128 -0.03 16.18 11.75
N LEU A 129 1.14 16.65 11.30
CA LEU A 129 2.28 15.80 10.90
C LEU A 129 3.34 15.80 12.01
N ALA A 130 3.92 14.63 12.29
CA ALA A 130 5.04 14.46 13.21
C ALA A 130 6.30 14.00 12.45
N ALA A 131 7.35 14.84 12.44
CA ALA A 131 8.61 14.55 11.76
C ALA A 131 9.49 13.65 12.65
N ALA A 132 9.11 12.36 12.76
CA ALA A 132 9.81 11.39 13.61
C ALA A 132 10.98 10.64 12.90
N ASP A 133 11.27 10.90 11.61
CA ASP A 133 12.58 10.54 10.99
C ASP A 133 13.64 11.58 11.40
N THR A 134 13.96 11.59 12.69
CA THR A 134 14.84 12.60 13.30
C THR A 134 16.32 12.42 12.95
N TYR A 135 16.71 11.30 12.38
CA TYR A 135 18.09 11.05 11.96
C TYR A 135 18.49 11.64 10.62
N ARG A 136 17.53 12.26 9.94
CA ARG A 136 17.74 12.83 8.60
C ARG A 136 17.20 14.25 8.54
N ALA A 137 18.12 15.23 8.65
CA ALA A 137 17.75 16.64 8.54
C ALA A 137 16.91 16.93 7.28
N ALA A 138 17.32 16.37 6.14
CA ALA A 138 16.61 16.54 4.87
C ALA A 138 15.18 15.94 4.89
N ALA A 139 14.92 14.87 5.66
CA ALA A 139 13.57 14.33 5.79
C ALA A 139 12.66 15.26 6.61
N ILE A 140 13.20 15.84 7.70
CA ILE A 140 12.49 16.83 8.50
C ILE A 140 12.14 18.04 7.64
N GLU A 141 13.12 18.60 6.91
CA GLU A 141 12.91 19.75 6.04
C GLU A 141 11.90 19.47 4.93
N GLN A 142 11.98 18.28 4.31
CA GLN A 142 11.04 17.84 3.29
C GLN A 142 9.61 17.78 3.82
N LEU A 143 9.40 17.20 5.01
CA LEU A 143 8.08 17.11 5.62
C LEU A 143 7.52 18.49 5.98
N VAL A 144 8.37 19.40 6.47
CA VAL A 144 8.00 20.80 6.76
C VAL A 144 7.57 21.50 5.48
N HIS A 145 8.35 21.41 4.41
CA HIS A 145 8.00 21.99 3.11
C HIS A 145 6.65 21.50 2.60
N TRP A 146 6.38 20.18 2.71
CA TRP A 146 5.08 19.62 2.35
C TRP A 146 3.97 20.14 3.26
N GLY A 147 4.19 20.20 4.57
CA GLY A 147 3.21 20.73 5.53
C GLY A 147 2.82 22.18 5.21
N GLU A 148 3.80 23.03 4.87
CA GLU A 148 3.56 24.41 4.44
C GLU A 148 2.73 24.47 3.15
N LYS A 149 3.08 23.63 2.14
CA LYS A 149 2.39 23.59 0.84
C LYS A 149 0.91 23.20 0.97
N ILE A 150 0.59 22.25 1.86
CA ILE A 150 -0.80 21.80 2.09
C ILE A 150 -1.48 22.51 3.26
N ASN A 151 -0.80 23.47 3.89
CA ASN A 151 -1.26 24.19 5.08
C ASN A 151 -1.69 23.24 6.22
N VAL A 152 -0.75 22.32 6.59
CA VAL A 152 -0.88 21.38 7.71
C VAL A 152 0.29 21.60 8.66
N ARG A 153 0.01 21.69 9.96
CA ARG A 153 1.01 21.90 11.00
C ARG A 153 1.94 20.69 11.12
N VAL A 154 3.25 20.95 11.20
CA VAL A 154 4.29 19.93 11.40
C VAL A 154 4.93 20.12 12.77
N ILE A 155 4.92 19.08 13.58
CA ILE A 155 5.68 19.00 14.83
C ILE A 155 7.05 18.40 14.49
N LYS A 156 8.10 19.14 14.83
CA LYS A 156 9.50 18.75 14.56
C LYS A 156 10.41 19.09 15.72
N HIS A 157 11.49 18.33 15.84
CA HIS A 157 12.61 18.62 16.74
C HIS A 157 13.90 18.78 15.95
N LYS A 158 15.00 19.03 16.67
CA LYS A 158 16.35 19.05 16.09
C LYS A 158 16.76 17.64 15.65
N GLU A 159 17.59 17.57 14.61
CA GLU A 159 18.21 16.31 14.20
C GLU A 159 18.85 15.59 15.36
N GLY A 160 18.72 14.25 15.39
CA GLY A 160 19.23 13.38 16.43
C GLY A 160 18.39 13.32 17.73
N THR A 161 17.28 14.05 17.79
CA THR A 161 16.35 13.91 18.93
C THR A 161 15.66 12.54 18.89
N ASP A 162 15.26 12.03 20.06
CA ASP A 162 14.46 10.80 20.15
C ASP A 162 13.15 10.92 19.35
N PRO A 163 12.91 10.04 18.36
CA PRO A 163 11.66 10.06 17.58
C PRO A 163 10.40 10.02 18.44
N SER A 164 10.42 9.28 19.55
CA SER A 164 9.28 9.16 20.47
C SER A 164 8.93 10.47 21.17
N ALA A 165 9.91 11.39 21.34
CA ALA A 165 9.64 12.72 21.87
C ALA A 165 8.86 13.58 20.89
N VAL A 166 9.13 13.46 19.59
CA VAL A 166 8.36 14.17 18.55
C VAL A 166 6.92 13.69 18.53
N ILE A 167 6.70 12.37 18.63
CA ILE A 167 5.37 11.77 18.69
C ILE A 167 4.63 12.22 19.95
N TYR A 168 5.32 12.26 21.10
CA TYR A 168 4.74 12.77 22.33
C TYR A 168 4.20 14.20 22.16
N ASP A 169 5.03 15.12 21.65
CA ASP A 169 4.63 16.50 21.44
C ASP A 169 3.52 16.65 20.39
N ALA A 170 3.52 15.80 19.34
CA ALA A 170 2.44 15.75 18.37
C ALA A 170 1.11 15.34 19.03
N ILE A 171 1.14 14.32 19.90
CA ILE A 171 -0.05 13.89 20.66
C ILE A 171 -0.52 15.01 21.60
N GLN A 172 0.37 15.62 22.39
CA GLN A 172 -0.02 16.72 23.29
C GLN A 172 -0.63 17.89 22.52
N SER A 173 -0.02 18.27 21.38
CA SER A 173 -0.55 19.29 20.49
C SER A 173 -1.90 18.91 19.88
N GLY A 174 -2.05 17.65 19.47
CA GLY A 174 -3.29 17.11 18.91
C GLY A 174 -4.43 17.14 19.92
N LYS A 175 -4.18 16.70 21.14
CA LYS A 175 -5.16 16.73 22.26
C LYS A 175 -5.58 18.17 22.59
N ALA A 176 -4.62 19.08 22.69
CA ALA A 176 -4.91 20.48 23.01
C ALA A 176 -5.75 21.20 21.95
N SER A 177 -5.69 20.73 20.70
CA SER A 177 -6.39 21.34 19.56
C SER A 177 -7.53 20.48 19.00
N ASN A 178 -7.89 19.37 19.66
CA ASN A 178 -8.90 18.40 19.21
C ASN A 178 -8.70 17.96 17.75
N ILE A 179 -7.47 17.55 17.43
CA ILE A 179 -7.08 17.11 16.08
C ILE A 179 -7.62 15.70 15.80
N ASP A 180 -8.21 15.50 14.62
CA ASP A 180 -8.76 14.21 14.21
C ASP A 180 -7.66 13.20 13.89
N VAL A 181 -6.59 13.61 13.18
CA VAL A 181 -5.55 12.69 12.69
C VAL A 181 -4.14 13.19 12.95
N ILE A 182 -3.28 12.34 13.50
CA ILE A 182 -1.84 12.57 13.65
C ILE A 182 -1.11 11.57 12.76
N ILE A 183 -0.32 12.04 11.77
CA ILE A 183 0.47 11.20 10.88
C ILE A 183 1.95 11.34 11.22
N CYS A 184 2.61 10.22 11.54
CA CYS A 184 4.00 10.18 11.96
C CYS A 184 4.91 9.63 10.84
N ASP A 185 5.85 10.45 10.34
CA ASP A 185 6.92 10.00 9.43
C ASP A 185 8.03 9.34 10.24
N THR A 186 8.32 8.06 10.00
CA THR A 186 9.32 7.31 10.75
C THR A 186 10.58 7.05 9.95
N ALA A 187 11.69 6.72 10.63
CA ALA A 187 12.92 6.29 9.98
C ALA A 187 12.73 4.97 9.20
N GLY A 188 13.43 4.84 8.06
CA GLY A 188 13.32 3.66 7.16
C GLY A 188 14.56 2.76 7.18
N ARG A 189 15.18 2.50 8.34
CA ARG A 189 16.46 1.79 8.47
C ARG A 189 16.28 0.28 8.65
N LEU A 190 15.70 -0.40 7.64
CA LEU A 190 15.44 -1.84 7.66
C LEU A 190 16.71 -2.70 7.81
N GLN A 191 17.87 -2.19 7.37
CA GLN A 191 19.16 -2.87 7.49
C GLN A 191 19.60 -3.11 8.95
N ASN A 192 19.04 -2.37 9.91
CA ASN A 192 19.23 -2.59 11.34
C ASN A 192 17.88 -2.94 11.99
N LYS A 193 17.42 -4.17 11.72
CA LYS A 193 16.11 -4.69 12.15
C LYS A 193 15.88 -4.51 13.66
N THR A 194 16.87 -4.85 14.50
CA THR A 194 16.73 -4.77 15.95
C THR A 194 16.53 -3.33 16.45
N ASN A 195 17.28 -2.38 15.89
CA ASN A 195 17.11 -0.97 16.29
C ASN A 195 15.77 -0.42 15.80
N LEU A 196 15.36 -0.75 14.57
CA LEU A 196 14.06 -0.34 14.04
C LEU A 196 12.92 -0.89 14.89
N MET A 197 12.97 -2.17 15.26
CA MET A 197 11.99 -2.81 16.13
C MET A 197 11.89 -2.10 17.49
N ASN A 198 13.02 -1.84 18.15
CA ASN A 198 13.05 -1.15 19.44
C ASN A 198 12.47 0.28 19.33
N GLU A 199 12.74 0.95 18.23
CA GLU A 199 12.26 2.31 17.96
C GLU A 199 10.73 2.32 17.75
N LEU A 200 10.20 1.43 16.91
CA LEU A 200 8.76 1.29 16.68
C LEU A 200 8.01 0.85 17.94
N ASP A 201 8.58 -0.09 18.72
CA ASP A 201 8.01 -0.49 20.00
C ASP A 201 7.97 0.67 21.01
N LYS A 202 9.00 1.52 21.03
CA LYS A 202 9.03 2.69 21.89
C LYS A 202 7.97 3.71 21.48
N MET A 203 7.83 3.97 20.17
CA MET A 203 6.78 4.85 19.63
C MET A 203 5.40 4.33 19.99
N ASN A 204 5.13 3.04 19.77
CA ASN A 204 3.86 2.40 20.13
C ASN A 204 3.55 2.48 21.62
N ARG A 205 4.55 2.31 22.50
CA ARG A 205 4.38 2.48 23.94
C ARG A 205 4.02 3.92 24.33
N VAL A 206 4.64 4.92 23.67
CA VAL A 206 4.31 6.33 23.90
C VAL A 206 2.87 6.60 23.47
N ILE A 207 2.46 6.15 22.27
CA ILE A 207 1.08 6.32 21.78
C ILE A 207 0.10 5.64 22.75
N SER A 208 0.38 4.40 23.20
CA SER A 208 -0.49 3.66 24.12
C SER A 208 -0.68 4.34 25.45
N ARG A 209 0.37 4.97 25.96
CA ARG A 209 0.33 5.65 27.26
C ARG A 209 -0.30 7.03 27.18
N GLU A 210 0.05 7.79 26.13
CA GLU A 210 -0.37 9.19 26.03
C GLU A 210 -1.72 9.38 25.33
N TYR A 211 -2.13 8.43 24.48
CA TYR A 211 -3.38 8.50 23.72
C TYR A 211 -4.08 7.12 23.64
N PRO A 212 -4.45 6.53 24.80
CA PRO A 212 -5.01 5.17 24.83
C PRO A 212 -6.35 5.07 24.08
N GLU A 213 -7.13 6.14 24.00
CA GLU A 213 -8.41 6.22 23.30
C GLU A 213 -8.28 6.36 21.78
N ALA A 214 -7.09 6.71 21.26
CA ALA A 214 -6.91 6.88 19.83
C ALA A 214 -6.92 5.55 19.07
N ALA A 215 -7.63 5.52 17.96
CA ALA A 215 -7.47 4.48 16.95
C ALA A 215 -6.05 4.52 16.36
N ARG A 216 -5.59 3.39 15.84
CA ARG A 216 -4.20 3.25 15.37
C ARG A 216 -4.11 2.56 14.05
N GLU A 217 -3.26 3.12 13.20
CA GLU A 217 -2.87 2.52 11.95
C GLU A 217 -1.34 2.48 11.83
N THR A 218 -0.82 1.40 11.30
CA THR A 218 0.59 1.28 10.90
C THR A 218 0.63 0.95 9.41
N LEU A 219 0.95 1.96 8.60
CA LEU A 219 0.94 1.85 7.15
C LEU A 219 2.36 1.67 6.61
N LEU A 220 2.58 0.58 5.88
CA LEU A 220 3.84 0.33 5.19
C LEU A 220 3.80 0.95 3.79
N VAL A 221 4.77 1.82 3.49
CA VAL A 221 4.96 2.36 2.15
C VAL A 221 5.93 1.49 1.36
N ILE A 222 5.46 0.97 0.22
CA ILE A 222 6.20 0.09 -0.68
C ILE A 222 6.25 0.70 -2.08
N ASP A 223 7.45 0.69 -2.67
CA ASP A 223 7.69 1.06 -4.07
C ASP A 223 7.44 -0.14 -4.99
N ALA A 224 6.45 -0.06 -5.89
CA ALA A 224 6.13 -1.13 -6.82
C ALA A 224 7.26 -1.45 -7.81
N THR A 225 8.15 -0.51 -8.08
CA THR A 225 9.20 -0.68 -9.10
C THR A 225 10.31 -1.63 -8.69
N ILE A 226 10.44 -1.92 -7.39
CA ILE A 226 11.50 -2.79 -6.88
C ILE A 226 11.17 -4.30 -6.97
N GLY A 227 9.98 -4.66 -7.50
CA GLY A 227 9.59 -6.05 -7.74
C GLY A 227 9.62 -6.91 -6.47
N LYS A 228 10.16 -8.12 -6.54
CA LYS A 228 10.21 -9.10 -5.43
C LYS A 228 10.87 -8.57 -4.14
N ASN A 229 11.72 -7.55 -4.22
CA ASN A 229 12.26 -6.91 -3.02
C ASN A 229 11.18 -6.22 -2.18
N ALA A 230 10.08 -5.81 -2.77
CA ALA A 230 8.93 -5.25 -2.06
C ALA A 230 8.28 -6.29 -1.13
N ILE A 231 8.18 -7.54 -1.59
CA ILE A 231 7.65 -8.67 -0.80
C ILE A 231 8.53 -8.91 0.43
N ASN A 232 9.85 -8.97 0.24
CA ASN A 232 10.80 -9.11 1.34
C ASN A 232 10.72 -7.94 2.35
N GLN A 233 10.39 -6.73 1.88
CA GLN A 233 10.18 -5.59 2.78
C GLN A 233 8.89 -5.76 3.57
N ALA A 234 7.78 -6.15 2.93
CA ALA A 234 6.51 -6.40 3.61
C ALA A 234 6.68 -7.46 4.71
N GLU A 235 7.33 -8.59 4.41
CA GLU A 235 7.66 -9.63 5.38
C GLU A 235 8.40 -9.07 6.60
N LYS A 236 9.54 -8.40 6.36
CA LYS A 236 10.39 -7.89 7.45
C LYS A 236 9.72 -6.82 8.29
N PHE A 237 8.94 -5.93 7.68
CA PHE A 237 8.18 -4.93 8.44
C PHE A 237 7.02 -5.56 9.21
N ASN A 238 6.34 -6.57 8.65
CA ASN A 238 5.28 -7.29 9.34
C ASN A 238 5.80 -8.05 10.58
N GLU A 239 7.03 -8.55 10.53
CA GLU A 239 7.67 -9.19 11.69
C GLU A 239 8.01 -8.22 12.84
N VAL A 240 8.24 -6.93 12.54
CA VAL A 240 8.66 -5.92 13.53
C VAL A 240 7.55 -4.96 13.94
N SER A 241 6.45 -4.95 13.21
CA SER A 241 5.30 -4.07 13.50
C SER A 241 4.01 -4.74 13.07
N SER A 242 2.93 -4.50 13.83
CA SER A 242 1.59 -4.96 13.43
C SER A 242 1.08 -4.05 12.32
N LEU A 243 1.36 -4.40 11.06
CA LEU A 243 0.90 -3.64 9.91
C LEU A 243 -0.63 -3.73 9.80
N THR A 244 -1.29 -2.59 9.64
CA THR A 244 -2.73 -2.49 9.42
C THR A 244 -3.07 -2.23 7.97
N GLY A 245 -2.09 -1.84 7.16
CA GLY A 245 -2.28 -1.60 5.73
C GLY A 245 -1.01 -1.21 5.00
N ILE A 246 -1.14 -1.16 3.69
CA ILE A 246 -0.06 -0.82 2.76
C ILE A 246 -0.47 0.37 1.90
N ILE A 247 0.50 1.22 1.61
CA ILE A 247 0.48 2.24 0.55
C ILE A 247 1.45 1.76 -0.52
N ILE A 248 0.94 1.39 -1.69
CA ILE A 248 1.80 1.05 -2.84
C ILE A 248 2.06 2.31 -3.66
N THR A 249 3.32 2.65 -3.87
CA THR A 249 3.73 3.83 -4.66
C THR A 249 4.26 3.44 -6.04
N LYS A 250 4.27 4.40 -6.97
CA LYS A 250 4.83 4.27 -8.32
C LYS A 250 4.20 3.17 -9.16
N LEU A 251 2.93 2.89 -8.94
CA LEU A 251 2.19 1.94 -9.77
C LEU A 251 2.09 2.39 -11.23
N ASP A 252 2.07 3.70 -11.49
CA ASP A 252 2.04 4.33 -12.81
C ASP A 252 3.28 4.05 -13.66
N GLY A 253 4.42 3.80 -13.05
CA GLY A 253 5.72 3.60 -13.70
C GLY A 253 6.10 2.14 -13.96
N THR A 254 5.26 1.16 -13.61
CA THR A 254 5.69 -0.23 -13.62
C THR A 254 4.67 -1.21 -14.20
N ALA A 255 5.17 -2.24 -14.88
CA ALA A 255 4.41 -3.44 -15.25
C ALA A 255 4.32 -4.48 -14.09
N ARG A 256 4.79 -4.12 -12.89
CA ARG A 256 5.02 -5.03 -11.76
C ARG A 256 3.93 -4.97 -10.69
N GLY A 257 2.71 -4.64 -11.06
CA GLY A 257 1.56 -4.59 -10.14
C GLY A 257 1.23 -5.93 -9.45
N GLY A 258 1.73 -7.05 -9.98
CA GLY A 258 1.54 -8.39 -9.41
C GLY A 258 2.05 -8.55 -7.97
N ILE A 259 3.03 -7.74 -7.54
CA ILE A 259 3.49 -7.73 -6.15
C ILE A 259 2.37 -7.39 -5.17
N ALA A 260 1.40 -6.55 -5.57
CA ALA A 260 0.26 -6.19 -4.75
C ALA A 260 -0.59 -7.43 -4.41
N ILE A 261 -0.80 -8.28 -5.41
CA ILE A 261 -1.57 -9.53 -5.27
C ILE A 261 -0.84 -10.47 -4.31
N THR A 262 0.46 -10.66 -4.52
CA THR A 262 1.29 -11.54 -3.67
C THR A 262 1.30 -11.07 -2.22
N ILE A 263 1.55 -9.78 -1.96
CA ILE A 263 1.62 -9.26 -0.58
C ILE A 263 0.27 -9.39 0.13
N ALA A 264 -0.82 -9.06 -0.56
CA ALA A 264 -2.15 -9.19 0.02
C ALA A 264 -2.53 -10.65 0.30
N ASP A 265 -2.14 -11.59 -0.58
CA ASP A 265 -2.43 -13.01 -0.41
C ASP A 265 -1.57 -13.66 0.68
N GLU A 266 -0.24 -13.53 0.61
CA GLU A 266 0.70 -14.24 1.50
C GLU A 266 0.73 -13.68 2.93
N TYR A 267 0.58 -12.37 3.10
CA TYR A 267 0.71 -11.72 4.43
C TYR A 267 -0.62 -11.28 5.02
N ASP A 268 -1.72 -11.42 4.30
CA ASP A 268 -3.07 -11.00 4.72
C ASP A 268 -3.14 -9.52 5.15
N ILE A 269 -2.32 -8.65 4.54
CA ILE A 269 -2.29 -7.22 4.81
C ILE A 269 -3.06 -6.48 3.71
N PRO A 270 -4.06 -5.64 4.06
CA PRO A 270 -4.82 -4.88 3.07
C PRO A 270 -3.95 -3.80 2.42
N ILE A 271 -4.13 -3.61 1.12
CA ILE A 271 -3.59 -2.44 0.43
C ILE A 271 -4.65 -1.35 0.52
N LYS A 272 -4.37 -0.28 1.26
CA LYS A 272 -5.33 0.79 1.50
C LYS A 272 -5.27 1.89 0.45
N PHE A 273 -4.05 2.20 -0.02
CA PHE A 273 -3.83 3.30 -0.97
C PHE A 273 -2.86 2.93 -2.07
N ALA A 274 -3.03 3.57 -3.22
CA ALA A 274 -2.16 3.47 -4.38
C ALA A 274 -1.66 4.86 -4.82
N GLY A 275 -0.35 5.00 -4.97
CA GLY A 275 0.29 6.14 -5.61
C GLY A 275 0.37 5.91 -7.11
N VAL A 276 -0.30 6.76 -7.87
CA VAL A 276 -0.49 6.63 -9.32
C VAL A 276 0.08 7.81 -10.11
N GLY A 277 1.05 8.52 -9.55
CA GLY A 277 1.74 9.65 -10.17
C GLY A 277 2.41 10.58 -9.17
N GLU A 278 3.00 11.67 -9.65
CA GLU A 278 3.78 12.63 -8.85
C GLU A 278 2.94 13.79 -8.26
N GLY A 279 1.75 14.02 -8.77
CA GLY A 279 0.85 15.10 -8.30
C GLY A 279 0.37 14.87 -6.86
N MET A 280 -0.05 15.93 -6.19
CA MET A 280 -0.56 15.88 -4.81
C MET A 280 -1.86 15.08 -4.69
N ASP A 281 -2.64 14.98 -5.75
CA ASP A 281 -3.89 14.22 -5.83
C ASP A 281 -3.69 12.79 -6.38
N ASP A 282 -2.44 12.40 -6.66
CA ASP A 282 -2.10 11.09 -7.19
C ASP A 282 -1.87 10.02 -6.09
N LEU A 283 -2.53 10.16 -4.96
CA LEU A 283 -2.76 9.08 -3.99
C LEU A 283 -4.26 8.80 -3.97
N ILE A 284 -4.64 7.57 -4.24
CA ILE A 284 -6.04 7.15 -4.31
C ILE A 284 -6.31 6.00 -3.36
N GLU A 285 -7.55 5.83 -2.95
CA GLU A 285 -7.97 4.61 -2.27
C GLU A 285 -7.78 3.40 -3.19
N PHE A 286 -7.29 2.31 -2.63
CA PHE A 286 -7.12 1.08 -3.39
C PHE A 286 -8.43 0.28 -3.40
N ILE A 287 -9.07 0.23 -4.57
CA ILE A 287 -10.30 -0.53 -4.78
C ILE A 287 -9.94 -1.87 -5.46
N PRO A 288 -10.02 -3.01 -4.74
CA PRO A 288 -9.60 -4.32 -5.25
C PRO A 288 -10.18 -4.69 -6.61
N ARG A 289 -11.47 -4.46 -6.78
CA ARG A 289 -12.17 -4.79 -8.04
C ARG A 289 -11.71 -3.92 -9.22
N GLU A 290 -11.46 -2.64 -8.98
CA GLU A 290 -10.94 -1.74 -10.01
C GLU A 290 -9.50 -2.08 -10.39
N PHE A 291 -8.69 -2.45 -9.40
CA PHE A 291 -7.32 -2.91 -9.63
C PHE A 291 -7.31 -4.20 -10.44
N ALA A 292 -8.06 -5.23 -10.03
CA ALA A 292 -8.14 -6.51 -10.76
C ALA A 292 -8.74 -6.32 -12.17
N GLY A 293 -9.77 -5.49 -12.31
CA GLY A 293 -10.35 -5.15 -13.62
C GLY A 293 -9.35 -4.43 -14.52
N GLY A 294 -8.58 -3.47 -13.96
CA GLY A 294 -7.55 -2.73 -14.71
C GLY A 294 -6.39 -3.60 -15.23
N ILE A 295 -6.24 -4.84 -14.74
CA ILE A 295 -5.31 -5.81 -15.31
C ILE A 295 -5.77 -6.24 -16.72
N PHE A 296 -7.08 -6.32 -16.96
CA PHE A 296 -7.65 -6.89 -18.17
C PHE A 296 -8.35 -5.88 -19.09
N ASP A 297 -8.59 -4.66 -18.60
CA ASP A 297 -9.26 -3.63 -19.41
C ASP A 297 -8.26 -2.97 -20.37
N GLU A 298 -8.62 -2.94 -21.67
CA GLU A 298 -7.92 -2.18 -22.71
C GLU A 298 -8.10 -0.66 -22.56
#